data_d8adfb91a45d3fa97945ce81e71e4610
#
_entry.id   d8adfb91a45d3fa97945ce81e71e4610
#
_cell.length_a   1.000
_cell.length_b   1.000
_cell.length_c   1.000
_cell.angle_alpha   90.00
_cell.angle_beta   90.00
_cell.angle_gamma   90.00
#
_symmetry.space_group_name_H-M   'P 1'
#
loop_
_entity.id
_entity.type
_entity.pdbx_description
1 polymer ?
#
loop_
_entity_poly.entity_id
_entity_poly.type
_entity_poly.pdbx_seq_one_letter_code
_entity_poly.pdbx_strand_id
1 'polypeptide(L)'
;SAYLAQSARDLYYAHGFEHAGQDASFLSFREFVESIRVPAGREAIWRDFAAWVARMRPSFRGIDAHQALEEIRGVIAARAGGVLSRADYLALGVRQSIFPVVARERLYDLFDKYRAWLAEAGLFDLGLVAQASRALAAPRYDFVVVDEVQDLTPAQLDLVLATLKKPGHFLLCGDSNQIVHPNFFSWSQVKSLF
;
A
#
# COMPACT_ATOMS: atom_id res chain seq x y z
N SER A 1 -8.95 0.59 -8.84
CA SER A 1 -10.14 1.23 -8.25
C SER A 1 -11.33 0.27 -8.27
N ALA A 2 -12.37 0.49 -7.43
CA ALA A 2 -13.57 -0.33 -7.43
C ALA A 2 -14.30 -0.33 -8.80
N TYR A 3 -14.27 0.81 -9.51
CA TYR A 3 -14.81 0.91 -10.86
C TYR A 3 -14.11 -0.02 -11.85
N LEU A 4 -12.77 -0.11 -11.82
CA LEU A 4 -12.03 -1.00 -12.71
C LEU A 4 -12.30 -2.47 -12.38
N ALA A 5 -12.38 -2.82 -11.10
CA ALA A 5 -12.75 -4.18 -10.69
C ALA A 5 -14.15 -4.57 -11.18
N GLN A 6 -15.12 -3.65 -11.08
CA GLN A 6 -16.47 -3.86 -11.60
C GLN A 6 -16.48 -4.00 -13.13
N SER A 7 -15.74 -3.13 -13.84
CA SER A 7 -15.65 -3.21 -15.31
C SER A 7 -15.03 -4.54 -15.79
N ALA A 8 -13.98 -5.00 -15.11
CA ALA A 8 -13.34 -6.29 -15.41
C ALA A 8 -14.33 -7.46 -15.18
N ARG A 9 -15.10 -7.40 -14.09
CA ARG A 9 -16.16 -8.36 -13.79
C ARG A 9 -17.22 -8.39 -14.90
N ASP A 10 -17.71 -7.22 -15.30
CA ASP A 10 -18.76 -7.11 -16.30
C ASP A 10 -18.30 -7.66 -17.67
N LEU A 11 -17.05 -7.37 -18.06
CA LEU A 11 -16.43 -7.93 -19.27
C LEU A 11 -16.28 -9.44 -19.18
N TYR A 12 -15.84 -9.99 -18.05
CA TYR A 12 -15.67 -11.42 -17.83
C TYR A 12 -17.00 -12.16 -18.06
N TYR A 13 -18.08 -11.70 -17.45
CA TYR A 13 -19.40 -12.33 -17.60
C TYR A 13 -20.03 -12.05 -18.97
N ALA A 14 -19.84 -10.87 -19.55
CA ALA A 14 -20.36 -10.55 -20.88
C ALA A 14 -19.75 -11.43 -21.98
N HIS A 15 -18.52 -11.90 -21.79
CA HIS A 15 -17.83 -12.79 -22.72
C HIS A 15 -18.02 -14.30 -22.41
N GLY A 16 -18.78 -14.64 -21.38
CA GLY A 16 -19.09 -16.03 -21.03
C GLY A 16 -17.85 -16.83 -20.59
N PHE A 17 -16.89 -16.20 -19.90
CA PHE A 17 -15.68 -16.88 -19.41
C PHE A 17 -15.92 -17.71 -18.16
N GLU A 18 -17.10 -17.62 -17.57
CA GLU A 18 -17.48 -18.42 -16.42
C GLU A 18 -17.71 -19.89 -16.83
N HIS A 19 -17.38 -20.79 -15.93
CA HIS A 19 -17.73 -22.21 -16.06
C HIS A 19 -17.92 -22.88 -14.69
N ALA A 20 -18.59 -24.00 -14.67
CA ALA A 20 -18.89 -24.75 -13.45
C ALA A 20 -17.62 -25.14 -12.70
N GLY A 21 -17.60 -24.87 -11.41
CA GLY A 21 -16.46 -25.16 -10.54
C GLY A 21 -15.41 -24.03 -10.44
N GLN A 22 -15.64 -22.90 -11.12
CA GLN A 22 -14.82 -21.71 -10.98
C GLN A 22 -15.55 -20.66 -10.13
N ASP A 23 -14.86 -20.15 -9.11
CA ASP A 23 -15.28 -19.00 -8.32
C ASP A 23 -14.30 -17.86 -8.58
N ALA A 24 -14.76 -16.80 -9.21
CA ALA A 24 -13.96 -15.63 -9.58
C ALA A 24 -14.39 -14.39 -8.78
N SER A 25 -13.46 -13.83 -8.01
CA SER A 25 -13.65 -12.59 -7.26
C SER A 25 -12.95 -11.44 -7.94
N PHE A 26 -13.65 -10.33 -8.17
CA PHE A 26 -13.13 -9.09 -8.75
C PHE A 26 -13.15 -8.02 -7.67
N LEU A 27 -11.99 -7.65 -7.17
CA LEU A 27 -11.86 -6.78 -5.99
C LEU A 27 -10.89 -5.64 -6.26
N SER A 28 -11.23 -4.44 -5.85
CA SER A 28 -10.22 -3.41 -5.65
C SER A 28 -9.32 -3.79 -4.47
N PHE A 29 -8.13 -3.19 -4.37
CA PHE A 29 -7.24 -3.48 -3.25
C PHE A 29 -7.90 -3.18 -1.89
N ARG A 30 -8.73 -2.14 -1.80
CA ARG A 30 -9.51 -1.84 -0.60
C ARG A 30 -10.46 -2.99 -0.24
N GLU A 31 -11.31 -3.41 -1.17
CA GLU A 31 -12.26 -4.52 -0.96
C GLU A 31 -11.54 -5.82 -0.61
N PHE A 32 -10.37 -6.06 -1.21
CA PHE A 32 -9.51 -7.18 -0.87
C PHE A 32 -9.05 -7.11 0.60
N VAL A 33 -8.54 -5.97 1.08
CA VAL A 33 -8.15 -5.78 2.49
C VAL A 33 -9.35 -5.96 3.41
N GLU A 34 -10.50 -5.37 3.09
CA GLU A 34 -11.74 -5.48 3.85
C GLU A 34 -12.25 -6.93 3.93
N SER A 35 -11.98 -7.75 2.91
CA SER A 35 -12.29 -9.19 2.92
C SER A 35 -11.42 -10.00 3.88
N ILE A 36 -10.27 -9.48 4.31
CA ILE A 36 -9.42 -10.06 5.36
C ILE A 36 -9.85 -9.52 6.71
N ARG A 37 -9.94 -8.20 6.82
CA ARG A 37 -10.35 -7.48 8.01
C ARG A 37 -10.89 -6.10 7.65
N VAL A 38 -12.10 -5.81 8.05
CA VAL A 38 -12.68 -4.46 7.92
C VAL A 38 -11.98 -3.52 8.90
N PRO A 39 -11.29 -2.46 8.43
CA PRO A 39 -10.66 -1.49 9.32
C PRO A 39 -11.72 -0.72 10.11
N ALA A 40 -11.42 -0.40 11.36
CA ALA A 40 -12.27 0.49 12.15
C ALA A 40 -12.11 1.96 11.70
N GLY A 41 -13.22 2.70 11.62
CA GLY A 41 -13.23 4.10 11.23
C GLY A 41 -13.29 4.32 9.72
N ARG A 42 -12.81 5.47 9.27
CA ARG A 42 -12.71 5.81 7.85
C ARG A 42 -11.28 6.02 7.39
N GLU A 43 -11.03 5.87 6.10
CA GLU A 43 -9.71 6.14 5.54
C GLU A 43 -9.35 7.61 5.59
N ALA A 44 -8.12 7.89 6.02
CA ALA A 44 -7.52 9.21 5.96
C ALA A 44 -7.19 9.58 4.53
N ILE A 45 -7.87 10.60 3.99
CA ILE A 45 -7.58 11.15 2.66
C ILE A 45 -6.54 12.28 2.75
N TRP A 46 -6.01 12.68 1.61
CA TRP A 46 -5.05 13.78 1.51
C TRP A 46 -5.49 15.05 2.26
N ARG A 47 -6.75 15.45 2.14
CA ARG A 47 -7.28 16.65 2.82
C ARG A 47 -7.17 16.57 4.33
N ASP A 48 -7.42 15.40 4.92
CA ASP A 48 -7.32 15.18 6.36
C ASP A 48 -5.87 15.34 6.81
N PHE A 49 -4.93 14.69 6.11
CA PHE A 49 -3.50 14.76 6.40
C PHE A 49 -2.96 16.18 6.26
N ALA A 50 -3.27 16.87 5.15
CA ALA A 50 -2.82 18.23 4.90
C ALA A 50 -3.31 19.21 5.99
N ALA A 51 -4.58 19.10 6.39
CA ALA A 51 -5.15 19.90 7.47
C ALA A 51 -4.49 19.59 8.83
N TRP A 52 -4.18 18.32 9.09
CA TRP A 52 -3.49 17.91 10.31
C TRP A 52 -2.04 18.42 10.35
N VAL A 53 -1.26 18.25 9.27
CA VAL A 53 0.11 18.76 9.16
C VAL A 53 0.16 20.28 9.30
N ALA A 54 -0.81 20.99 8.72
CA ALA A 54 -0.89 22.44 8.84
C ALA A 54 -0.98 22.92 10.30
N ARG A 55 -1.66 22.18 11.17
CA ARG A 55 -1.72 22.46 12.62
C ARG A 55 -0.38 22.16 13.33
N MET A 56 0.41 21.24 12.77
CA MET A 56 1.72 20.85 13.30
C MET A 56 2.89 21.72 12.79
N ARG A 57 2.62 22.69 11.91
CA ARG A 57 3.65 23.54 11.28
C ARG A 57 4.73 24.12 12.20
N PRO A 58 4.43 24.56 13.45
CA PRO A 58 5.48 25.06 14.31
C PRO A 58 6.60 24.04 14.57
N SER A 59 6.23 22.76 14.74
CA SER A 59 7.18 21.66 15.02
C SER A 59 7.84 21.11 13.76
N PHE A 60 7.18 21.19 12.60
CA PHE A 60 7.61 20.57 11.33
C PHE A 60 7.82 21.60 10.21
N ARG A 61 8.26 22.82 10.58
CA ARG A 61 8.56 23.87 9.62
C ARG A 61 9.56 23.39 8.56
N GLY A 62 9.23 23.60 7.28
CA GLY A 62 10.07 23.22 6.13
C GLY A 62 9.86 21.78 5.63
N ILE A 63 8.96 20.99 6.25
CA ILE A 63 8.52 19.73 5.68
C ILE A 63 7.30 20.00 4.79
N ASP A 64 7.41 19.64 3.52
CA ASP A 64 6.28 19.67 2.59
C ASP A 64 5.33 18.51 2.90
N ALA A 65 4.03 18.81 3.05
CA ALA A 65 3.06 17.82 3.47
C ALA A 65 2.83 16.73 2.41
N HIS A 66 2.91 17.09 1.11
CA HIS A 66 2.72 16.12 0.03
C HIS A 66 3.88 15.13 0.00
N GLN A 67 5.11 15.65 -0.02
CA GLN A 67 6.31 14.83 0.05
C GLN A 67 6.35 13.95 1.31
N ALA A 68 5.89 14.49 2.46
CA ALA A 68 5.84 13.72 3.70
C ALA A 68 4.88 12.53 3.61
N LEU A 69 3.68 12.72 3.05
CA LEU A 69 2.72 11.62 2.88
C LEU A 69 3.23 10.58 1.87
N GLU A 70 3.84 11.03 0.78
CA GLU A 70 4.47 10.16 -0.20
C GLU A 70 5.59 9.32 0.43
N GLU A 71 6.47 9.92 1.22
CA GLU A 71 7.54 9.20 1.91
C GLU A 71 6.99 8.21 2.94
N ILE A 72 5.98 8.60 3.72
CA ILE A 72 5.34 7.71 4.68
C ILE A 72 4.73 6.50 3.97
N ARG A 73 3.95 6.72 2.92
CA ARG A 73 3.22 5.66 2.22
C ARG A 73 4.11 4.84 1.29
N GLY A 74 5.06 5.48 0.60
CA GLY A 74 5.87 4.86 -0.44
C GLY A 74 7.23 4.35 0.03
N VAL A 75 7.70 4.75 1.22
CA VAL A 75 8.99 4.32 1.75
C VAL A 75 8.84 3.67 3.11
N ILE A 76 8.31 4.39 4.10
CA ILE A 76 8.29 3.90 5.50
C ILE A 76 7.32 2.72 5.65
N ALA A 77 6.12 2.83 5.09
CA ALA A 77 5.06 1.81 5.18
C ALA A 77 4.99 0.86 3.96
N ALA A 78 5.88 1.01 2.98
CA ALA A 78 5.77 0.31 1.70
C ALA A 78 6.45 -1.05 1.66
N ARG A 79 7.36 -1.35 2.55
CA ARG A 79 8.19 -2.56 2.46
C ARG A 79 7.42 -3.83 2.87
N ALA A 80 7.66 -4.90 2.12
CA ALA A 80 7.32 -6.23 2.57
C ALA A 80 8.08 -6.55 3.88
N GLY A 81 7.42 -7.24 4.79
CA GLY A 81 8.02 -7.61 6.08
C GLY A 81 7.82 -6.60 7.21
N GLY A 82 7.16 -5.48 6.94
CA GLY A 82 6.76 -4.54 7.99
C GLY A 82 7.11 -3.08 7.72
N VAL A 83 6.59 -2.22 8.58
CA VAL A 83 6.92 -0.80 8.59
C VAL A 83 8.40 -0.64 8.97
N LEU A 84 9.14 0.20 8.23
CA LEU A 84 10.54 0.47 8.57
C LEU A 84 10.67 0.98 10.00
N SER A 85 11.63 0.42 10.74
CA SER A 85 12.03 1.01 12.01
C SER A 85 12.69 2.37 11.79
N ARG A 86 12.75 3.20 12.84
CA ARG A 86 13.48 4.49 12.79
C ARG A 86 14.92 4.29 12.35
N ALA A 87 15.61 3.31 12.93
CA ALA A 87 17.00 3.02 12.61
C ALA A 87 17.17 2.63 11.12
N ASP A 88 16.33 1.73 10.60
CA ASP A 88 16.39 1.31 9.20
C ASP A 88 16.07 2.45 8.24
N TYR A 89 15.08 3.30 8.59
CA TYR A 89 14.75 4.47 7.79
C TYR A 89 15.89 5.49 7.73
N LEU A 90 16.53 5.77 8.85
CA LEU A 90 17.68 6.69 8.91
C LEU A 90 18.89 6.15 8.14
N ALA A 91 19.07 4.83 8.11
CA ALA A 91 20.14 4.15 7.40
C ALA A 91 19.95 4.05 5.87
N LEU A 92 18.77 4.46 5.34
CA LEU A 92 18.51 4.40 3.90
C LEU A 92 19.54 5.18 3.10
N GLY A 93 19.92 4.65 1.94
CA GLY A 93 20.74 5.36 0.95
C GLY A 93 20.06 6.63 0.40
N VAL A 94 20.83 7.50 -0.21
CA VAL A 94 20.36 8.80 -0.75
C VAL A 94 19.24 8.60 -1.80
N ARG A 95 19.27 7.51 -2.57
CA ARG A 95 18.28 7.22 -3.62
C ARG A 95 17.05 6.47 -3.12
N GLN A 96 16.99 6.12 -1.84
CA GLN A 96 15.91 5.31 -1.26
C GLN A 96 14.89 6.13 -0.47
N SER A 97 15.09 7.44 -0.38
CA SER A 97 14.23 8.40 0.31
C SER A 97 14.26 9.71 -0.46
N ILE A 98 13.10 10.39 -0.55
CA ILE A 98 13.02 11.74 -1.11
C ILE A 98 13.52 12.81 -0.12
N PHE A 99 13.69 12.44 1.16
CA PHE A 99 14.20 13.33 2.19
C PHE A 99 15.71 13.17 2.38
N PRO A 100 16.45 14.30 2.46
CA PRO A 100 17.85 14.27 2.81
C PRO A 100 18.04 13.73 4.23
N VAL A 101 19.18 13.10 4.50
CA VAL A 101 19.49 12.45 5.79
C VAL A 101 19.18 13.35 6.99
N VAL A 102 19.53 14.64 6.89
CA VAL A 102 19.31 15.63 7.96
C VAL A 102 17.82 15.90 8.29
N ALA A 103 16.91 15.58 7.38
CA ALA A 103 15.48 15.79 7.58
C ALA A 103 14.75 14.52 8.02
N ARG A 104 15.35 13.34 7.87
CA ARG A 104 14.70 12.04 8.09
C ARG A 104 14.27 11.82 9.53
N GLU A 105 15.07 12.26 10.50
CA GLU A 105 14.71 12.17 11.93
C GLU A 105 13.39 12.89 12.19
N ARG A 106 13.26 14.12 11.72
CA ARG A 106 12.04 14.92 11.89
C ARG A 106 10.86 14.34 11.12
N LEU A 107 11.11 13.74 9.95
CA LEU A 107 10.03 13.06 9.20
C LEU A 107 9.54 11.83 9.94
N TYR A 108 10.44 11.07 10.56
CA TYR A 108 10.04 9.90 11.34
C TYR A 108 9.26 10.31 12.60
N ASP A 109 9.62 11.43 13.24
CA ASP A 109 8.82 12.03 14.32
C ASP A 109 7.41 12.41 13.85
N LEU A 110 7.30 12.95 12.63
CA LEU A 110 6.00 13.24 12.02
C LEU A 110 5.21 11.94 11.77
N PHE A 111 5.87 10.88 11.32
CA PHE A 111 5.25 9.56 11.11
C PHE A 111 4.73 8.96 12.42
N ASP A 112 5.48 9.01 13.51
CA ASP A 112 5.03 8.54 14.82
C ASP A 112 3.78 9.31 15.30
N LYS A 113 3.78 10.64 15.11
CA LYS A 113 2.61 11.49 15.40
C LYS A 113 1.43 11.20 14.45
N TYR A 114 1.70 10.88 13.19
CA TYR A 114 0.67 10.49 12.24
C TYR A 114 -0.06 9.22 12.68
N ARG A 115 0.66 8.21 13.12
CA ARG A 115 0.07 6.97 13.65
C ARG A 115 -0.81 7.22 14.88
N ALA A 116 -0.32 8.05 15.81
CA ALA A 116 -1.09 8.43 17.00
C ALA A 116 -2.37 9.18 16.62
N TRP A 117 -2.25 10.16 15.72
CA TRP A 117 -3.39 10.92 15.24
C TRP A 117 -4.44 10.07 14.52
N LEU A 118 -4.03 9.11 13.71
CA LEU A 118 -4.98 8.17 13.07
C LEU A 118 -5.81 7.43 14.13
N ALA A 119 -5.16 6.93 15.18
CA ALA A 119 -5.85 6.22 16.26
C ALA A 119 -6.80 7.13 17.04
N GLU A 120 -6.36 8.34 17.40
CA GLU A 120 -7.15 9.33 18.14
C GLU A 120 -8.36 9.85 17.34
N ALA A 121 -8.19 10.02 16.04
CA ALA A 121 -9.24 10.55 15.15
C ALA A 121 -10.21 9.47 14.62
N GLY A 122 -10.01 8.21 14.96
CA GLY A 122 -10.79 7.10 14.40
C GLY A 122 -10.60 6.96 12.89
N LEU A 123 -9.38 7.18 12.41
CA LEU A 123 -9.00 7.09 11.00
C LEU A 123 -8.07 5.90 10.77
N PHE A 124 -7.99 5.45 9.53
CA PHE A 124 -6.96 4.49 9.13
C PHE A 124 -6.23 4.93 7.85
N ASP A 125 -5.02 4.44 7.68
CA ASP A 125 -4.25 4.51 6.44
C ASP A 125 -4.21 3.11 5.81
N LEU A 126 -4.59 3.00 4.54
CA LEU A 126 -4.74 1.71 3.87
C LEU A 126 -3.40 0.95 3.77
N GLY A 127 -2.28 1.64 3.64
CA GLY A 127 -0.95 1.03 3.63
C GLY A 127 -0.60 0.41 4.99
N LEU A 128 -0.87 1.12 6.08
CA LEU A 128 -0.65 0.61 7.44
C LEU A 128 -1.60 -0.54 7.78
N VAL A 129 -2.85 -0.47 7.32
CA VAL A 129 -3.81 -1.59 7.48
C VAL A 129 -3.35 -2.82 6.70
N ALA A 130 -2.84 -2.65 5.49
CA ALA A 130 -2.30 -3.77 4.70
C ALA A 130 -1.13 -4.46 5.43
N GLN A 131 -0.22 -3.68 6.00
CA GLN A 131 0.87 -4.21 6.85
C GLN A 131 0.33 -5.02 8.04
N ALA A 132 -0.61 -4.47 8.78
CA ALA A 132 -1.21 -5.16 9.93
C ALA A 132 -2.02 -6.40 9.52
N SER A 133 -2.63 -6.40 8.34
CA SER A 133 -3.43 -7.51 7.82
C SER A 133 -2.56 -8.68 7.32
N ARG A 134 -1.27 -8.47 7.08
CA ARG A 134 -0.35 -9.51 6.61
C ARG A 134 -0.33 -10.75 7.52
N ALA A 135 -0.35 -10.53 8.83
CA ALA A 135 -0.38 -11.63 9.82
C ALA A 135 -1.72 -12.40 9.86
N LEU A 136 -2.79 -11.81 9.30
CA LEU A 136 -4.11 -12.40 9.22
C LEU A 136 -4.38 -13.10 7.88
N ALA A 137 -3.49 -12.91 6.90
CA ALA A 137 -3.63 -13.50 5.59
C ALA A 137 -3.52 -15.02 5.66
N ALA A 138 -4.52 -15.72 5.12
CA ALA A 138 -4.54 -17.17 5.01
C ALA A 138 -4.65 -17.58 3.53
N PRO A 139 -4.04 -18.69 3.12
CA PRO A 139 -4.16 -19.23 1.78
C PRO A 139 -5.64 -19.53 1.44
N ARG A 140 -6.18 -18.88 0.40
CA ARG A 140 -7.57 -19.03 -0.02
C ARG A 140 -7.78 -19.06 -1.52
N TYR A 141 -6.87 -18.44 -2.30
CA TYR A 141 -6.98 -18.38 -3.77
C TYR A 141 -6.07 -19.41 -4.43
N ASP A 142 -6.59 -20.07 -5.46
CA ASP A 142 -5.82 -20.99 -6.30
C ASP A 142 -4.95 -20.25 -7.30
N PHE A 143 -5.42 -19.09 -7.75
CA PHE A 143 -4.72 -18.20 -8.68
C PHE A 143 -5.11 -16.75 -8.43
N VAL A 144 -4.18 -15.81 -8.62
CA VAL A 144 -4.41 -14.37 -8.48
C VAL A 144 -3.91 -13.63 -9.71
N VAL A 145 -4.74 -12.75 -10.24
CA VAL A 145 -4.34 -11.76 -11.25
C VAL A 145 -4.31 -10.39 -10.59
N VAL A 146 -3.19 -9.70 -10.71
CA VAL A 146 -3.04 -8.30 -10.25
C VAL A 146 -2.86 -7.43 -11.48
N ASP A 147 -3.83 -6.58 -11.75
CA ASP A 147 -3.73 -5.54 -12.76
C ASP A 147 -3.24 -4.23 -12.15
N GLU A 148 -2.59 -3.38 -12.95
CA GLU A 148 -1.97 -2.11 -12.50
C GLU A 148 -1.04 -2.32 -11.28
N VAL A 149 -0.22 -3.36 -11.32
CA VAL A 149 0.67 -3.73 -10.20
C VAL A 149 1.59 -2.58 -9.75
N GLN A 150 1.90 -1.62 -10.64
CA GLN A 150 2.70 -0.44 -10.31
C GLN A 150 2.01 0.50 -9.29
N ASP A 151 0.70 0.37 -9.10
CA ASP A 151 -0.07 1.14 -8.10
C ASP A 151 0.00 0.52 -6.70
N LEU A 152 0.56 -0.70 -6.59
CA LEU A 152 0.71 -1.39 -5.32
C LEU A 152 2.12 -1.23 -4.77
N THR A 153 2.21 -1.00 -3.46
CA THR A 153 3.48 -1.08 -2.76
C THR A 153 3.92 -2.55 -2.59
N PRO A 154 5.22 -2.82 -2.38
CA PRO A 154 5.71 -4.18 -2.08
C PRO A 154 4.97 -4.84 -0.91
N ALA A 155 4.62 -4.09 0.14
CA ALA A 155 3.84 -4.60 1.27
C ALA A 155 2.42 -5.02 0.87
N GLN A 156 1.78 -4.25 0.01
CA GLN A 156 0.44 -4.55 -0.47
C GLN A 156 0.46 -5.79 -1.38
N LEU A 157 1.45 -5.89 -2.24
CA LEU A 157 1.63 -7.06 -3.09
C LEU A 157 1.96 -8.32 -2.27
N ASP A 158 2.84 -8.21 -1.27
CA ASP A 158 3.15 -9.31 -0.33
C ASP A 158 1.88 -9.81 0.38
N LEU A 159 1.00 -8.89 0.81
CA LEU A 159 -0.29 -9.26 1.41
C LEU A 159 -1.17 -10.05 0.42
N VAL A 160 -1.26 -9.61 -0.84
CA VAL A 160 -2.03 -10.32 -1.88
C VAL A 160 -1.46 -11.72 -2.11
N LEU A 161 -0.16 -11.84 -2.31
CA LEU A 161 0.52 -13.10 -2.61
C LEU A 161 0.46 -14.09 -1.44
N ALA A 162 0.39 -13.58 -0.20
CA ALA A 162 0.22 -14.41 0.99
C ALA A 162 -1.13 -15.16 1.05
N THR A 163 -2.10 -14.78 0.23
CA THR A 163 -3.40 -15.47 0.15
C THR A 163 -3.43 -16.59 -0.90
N LEU A 164 -2.33 -16.83 -1.60
CA LEU A 164 -2.21 -17.92 -2.56
C LEU A 164 -2.05 -19.27 -1.82
N LYS A 165 -2.81 -20.29 -2.23
CA LYS A 165 -2.66 -21.68 -1.78
C LYS A 165 -1.34 -22.29 -2.25
N LYS A 166 -0.86 -21.89 -3.44
CA LYS A 166 0.41 -22.35 -4.01
C LYS A 166 1.25 -21.14 -4.44
N PRO A 167 2.49 -21.02 -3.97
CA PRO A 167 3.41 -20.00 -4.44
C PRO A 167 3.58 -20.04 -5.96
N GLY A 168 3.69 -18.90 -6.59
CA GLY A 168 3.86 -18.78 -8.05
C GLY A 168 2.59 -18.86 -8.90
N HIS A 169 1.43 -19.13 -8.31
CA HIS A 169 0.15 -19.16 -9.05
C HIS A 169 -0.46 -17.77 -9.18
N PHE A 170 0.23 -16.88 -9.87
CA PHE A 170 -0.23 -15.50 -10.09
C PHE A 170 0.20 -14.97 -11.46
N LEU A 171 -0.50 -13.91 -11.89
CA LEU A 171 -0.14 -13.06 -13.03
C LEU A 171 -0.12 -11.62 -12.54
N LEU A 172 0.97 -10.90 -12.85
CA LEU A 172 1.13 -9.47 -12.56
C LEU A 172 1.15 -8.71 -13.88
N CYS A 173 0.19 -7.80 -14.04
CA CYS A 173 0.09 -6.91 -15.18
C CYS A 173 0.36 -5.48 -14.73
N GLY A 174 1.09 -4.71 -15.51
CA GLY A 174 1.38 -3.32 -15.21
C GLY A 174 2.23 -2.64 -16.27
N ASP A 175 2.20 -1.31 -16.28
CA ASP A 175 2.95 -0.48 -17.20
C ASP A 175 4.09 0.25 -16.48
N SER A 176 5.32 -0.10 -16.84
CA SER A 176 6.53 0.55 -16.29
C SER A 176 6.65 2.03 -16.65
N ASN A 177 5.96 2.49 -17.71
CA ASN A 177 5.98 3.89 -18.14
C ASN A 177 5.02 4.77 -17.31
N GLN A 178 4.11 4.17 -16.56
CA GLN A 178 3.16 4.87 -15.70
C GLN A 178 3.61 4.97 -14.23
N ILE A 179 4.85 4.58 -13.94
CA ILE A 179 5.41 4.71 -12.58
C ILE A 179 5.60 6.19 -12.26
N VAL A 180 4.72 6.73 -11.41
CA VAL A 180 4.75 8.13 -10.98
C VAL A 180 5.93 8.40 -10.04
N HIS A 181 6.33 7.41 -9.24
CA HIS A 181 7.46 7.49 -8.33
C HIS A 181 8.32 6.22 -8.38
N PRO A 182 9.55 6.29 -8.89
CA PRO A 182 10.45 5.11 -9.00
C PRO A 182 10.82 4.49 -7.64
N ASN A 183 10.58 5.19 -6.53
CA ASN A 183 10.83 4.66 -5.19
C ASN A 183 9.70 3.77 -4.68
N PHE A 184 8.49 3.83 -5.27
CA PHE A 184 7.32 3.09 -4.79
C PHE A 184 7.19 1.73 -5.44
N PHE A 185 7.59 1.60 -6.69
CA PHE A 185 7.53 0.37 -7.44
C PHE A 185 8.81 0.16 -8.25
N SER A 186 9.37 -1.04 -8.18
CA SER A 186 10.37 -1.50 -9.15
C SER A 186 10.22 -3.00 -9.35
N TRP A 187 10.36 -3.45 -10.59
CA TRP A 187 10.35 -4.88 -10.91
C TRP A 187 11.43 -5.67 -10.15
N SER A 188 12.56 -5.04 -9.78
CA SER A 188 13.59 -5.67 -8.95
C SER A 188 13.10 -5.93 -7.53
N GLN A 189 12.33 -5.01 -6.93
CA GLN A 189 11.71 -5.22 -5.62
C GLN A 189 10.62 -6.30 -5.68
N VAL A 190 9.80 -6.29 -6.74
CA VAL A 190 8.81 -7.36 -6.95
C VAL A 190 9.49 -8.71 -7.07
N LYS A 191 10.57 -8.81 -7.86
CA LYS A 191 11.34 -10.06 -7.98
C LYS A 191 11.95 -10.54 -6.66
N SER A 192 12.28 -9.64 -5.74
CA SER A 192 12.82 -10.00 -4.44
C SER A 192 11.80 -10.62 -3.47
N LEU A 193 10.50 -10.59 -3.83
CA LEU A 193 9.44 -11.28 -3.08
C LEU A 193 9.36 -12.78 -3.39
N PHE A 194 10.11 -13.24 -4.38
CA PHE A 194 10.15 -14.63 -4.85
C PHE A 194 11.54 -15.21 -4.74
#